data_832246318c196bf2945bc85fdab06780
#
_entry.id   832246318c196bf2945bc85fdab06780
#
_cell.length_a   1.000
_cell.length_b   1.000
_cell.length_c   1.000
_cell.angle_alpha   90.00
_cell.angle_beta   90.00
_cell.angle_gamma   90.00
#
_symmetry.space_group_name_H-M   'P 1'
#
loop_
_entity.id
_entity.type
_entity.pdbx_description
1 polymer ?
#
loop_
_entity_poly.entity_id
_entity_poly.type
_entity_poly.pdbx_seq_one_letter_code
_entity_poly.pdbx_strand_id
1 'polypeptide(L)'
;MKIDIHIHTKKIKSGDSGSREIDPKTFCDTILNTDVRICAITNHNYFDKAQYDSIVDQSKRFFQTWPGVELDIYKNGKRGHLIVIVNPKNANTFSETIIKITNGKSA
;
A
#
# COMPACT_ATOMS: atom_id res chain seq x y z
N MET A 1 -11.78 12.20 12.92
CA MET A 1 -11.31 11.04 12.11
C MET A 1 -10.08 11.46 11.33
N LYS A 2 -9.08 10.60 11.31
CA LYS A 2 -7.86 10.83 10.52
C LYS A 2 -7.79 9.89 9.34
N ILE A 3 -7.14 10.37 8.27
CA ILE A 3 -6.88 9.62 7.05
C ILE A 3 -5.38 9.60 6.84
N ASP A 4 -4.81 8.42 6.60
CA ASP A 4 -3.39 8.28 6.26
C ASP A 4 -3.29 7.56 4.91
N ILE A 5 -2.79 8.25 3.91
CA ILE A 5 -2.74 7.75 2.53
C ILE A 5 -1.34 7.41 2.05
N HIS A 6 -0.37 7.31 2.94
CA HIS A 6 1.00 7.00 2.54
C HIS A 6 1.64 6.06 3.58
N ILE A 7 1.34 4.77 3.48
CA ILE A 7 1.82 3.76 4.42
C ILE A 7 2.56 2.67 3.66
N HIS A 8 3.75 2.33 4.13
CA HIS A 8 4.52 1.20 3.61
C HIS A 8 4.42 0.02 4.58
N THR A 9 4.09 -1.16 4.05
CA THR A 9 3.99 -2.40 4.81
C THR A 9 5.02 -3.42 4.40
N LYS A 10 5.82 -3.10 3.39
CA LYS A 10 6.91 -3.95 2.88
C LYS A 10 8.12 -3.11 2.54
N LYS A 11 9.30 -3.67 2.78
CA LYS A 11 10.53 -3.13 2.24
C LYS A 11 10.69 -3.65 0.83
N ILE A 12 10.48 -2.78 -0.16
CA ILE A 12 10.57 -3.15 -1.56
C ILE A 12 11.89 -2.72 -2.16
N LYS A 13 12.43 -1.58 -1.72
CA LYS A 13 13.71 -1.10 -2.23
C LYS A 13 14.60 -0.62 -1.11
N SER A 14 15.90 -0.57 -1.39
CA SER A 14 16.89 -0.05 -0.47
C SER A 14 16.56 1.38 -0.07
N GLY A 15 16.65 1.69 1.20
CA GLY A 15 16.37 3.02 1.71
C GLY A 15 14.95 3.20 2.25
N ASP A 16 14.05 2.23 2.08
CA ASP A 16 12.75 2.27 2.74
C ASP A 16 12.97 2.17 4.25
N SER A 17 12.60 3.22 4.97
CA SER A 17 12.84 3.29 6.41
C SER A 17 11.96 2.31 7.19
N GLY A 18 12.56 1.61 8.13
CA GLY A 18 11.86 0.68 9.01
C GLY A 18 11.20 -0.49 8.30
N SER A 19 11.57 -0.72 7.06
CA SER A 19 10.77 -1.53 6.19
C SER A 19 11.06 -3.00 6.27
N ARG A 20 10.40 -3.64 7.18
CA ARG A 20 10.18 -5.08 7.13
C ARG A 20 8.75 -5.29 6.70
N GLU A 21 8.47 -6.48 6.16
CA GLU A 21 7.10 -6.86 5.91
C GLU A 21 6.36 -6.91 7.25
N ILE A 22 5.29 -6.14 7.37
CA ILE A 22 4.50 -6.11 8.59
C ILE A 22 3.46 -7.22 8.56
N ASP A 23 3.37 -7.96 9.66
CA ASP A 23 2.29 -8.93 9.86
C ASP A 23 0.94 -8.20 9.88
N PRO A 24 -0.08 -8.70 9.14
CA PRO A 24 -1.39 -8.03 9.09
C PRO A 24 -2.02 -7.75 10.44
N LYS A 25 -1.91 -8.69 11.39
CA LYS A 25 -2.46 -8.48 12.72
C LYS A 25 -1.76 -7.34 13.45
N THR A 26 -0.44 -7.29 13.36
CA THR A 26 0.36 -6.21 13.96
C THR A 26 0.00 -4.86 13.34
N PHE A 27 -0.16 -4.82 12.03
CA PHE A 27 -0.58 -3.60 11.33
C PHE A 27 -1.94 -3.12 11.84
N CYS A 28 -2.91 -4.01 11.92
CA CYS A 28 -4.26 -3.66 12.39
C CYS A 28 -4.23 -3.15 13.83
N ASP A 29 -3.49 -3.81 14.70
CA ASP A 29 -3.37 -3.40 16.10
C ASP A 29 -2.72 -2.01 16.21
N THR A 30 -1.71 -1.74 15.39
CA THR A 30 -1.03 -0.45 15.37
C THR A 30 -1.99 0.67 14.93
N ILE A 31 -2.74 0.44 13.85
CA ILE A 31 -3.71 1.43 13.36
C ILE A 31 -4.82 1.67 14.38
N LEU A 32 -5.32 0.62 15.04
CA LEU A 32 -6.38 0.73 16.04
C LEU A 32 -5.97 1.58 17.24
N ASN A 33 -4.68 1.66 17.54
CA ASN A 33 -4.16 2.51 18.61
C ASN A 33 -4.06 3.99 18.21
N THR A 34 -4.42 4.31 16.98
CA THR A 34 -4.48 5.69 16.48
C THR A 34 -5.92 6.09 16.24
N ASP A 35 -6.14 7.32 15.80
CA ASP A 35 -7.45 7.77 15.35
C ASP A 35 -7.62 7.71 13.82
N VAL A 36 -6.71 7.03 13.13
CA VAL A 36 -6.83 6.78 11.69
C VAL A 36 -7.98 5.80 11.44
N ARG A 37 -8.90 6.18 10.56
CA ARG A 37 -10.06 5.34 10.21
C ARG A 37 -10.16 5.04 8.72
N ILE A 38 -9.33 5.70 7.92
CA ILE A 38 -9.16 5.41 6.50
C ILE A 38 -7.67 5.45 6.23
N CYS A 39 -7.12 4.37 5.69
CA CYS A 39 -5.72 4.33 5.31
C CYS A 39 -5.55 3.72 3.92
N ALA A 40 -4.47 4.08 3.25
CA ALA A 40 -4.09 3.48 1.99
C ALA A 40 -2.68 2.93 2.13
N ILE A 41 -2.49 1.69 1.72
CA ILE A 41 -1.18 1.04 1.71
C ILE A 41 -0.55 1.33 0.36
N THR A 42 0.62 1.99 0.37
CA THR A 42 1.26 2.48 -0.85
C THR A 42 2.73 2.08 -0.87
N ASN A 43 2.99 0.78 -1.03
CA ASN A 43 4.35 0.29 -1.14
C ASN A 43 5.00 0.75 -2.47
N HIS A 44 6.33 0.79 -2.51
CA HIS A 44 7.06 1.20 -3.71
C HIS A 44 6.88 0.21 -4.86
N ASN A 45 6.30 0.66 -5.96
CA ASN A 45 6.15 -0.08 -7.23
C ASN A 45 5.57 -1.48 -7.08
N TYR A 46 4.84 -1.73 -6.01
CA TYR A 46 4.35 -3.06 -5.70
C TYR A 46 3.03 -3.01 -4.94
N PHE A 47 2.10 -3.89 -5.30
CA PHE A 47 0.87 -4.10 -4.56
C PHE A 47 0.75 -5.58 -4.21
N ASP A 48 0.84 -5.90 -2.92
CA ASP A 48 0.69 -7.27 -2.41
C ASP A 48 -0.78 -7.54 -2.13
N LYS A 49 -1.45 -8.16 -3.10
CA LYS A 49 -2.89 -8.44 -2.99
C LYS A 49 -3.21 -9.36 -1.81
N ALA A 50 -2.37 -10.36 -1.57
CA ALA A 50 -2.59 -11.30 -0.47
C ALA A 50 -2.48 -10.61 0.89
N GLN A 51 -1.47 -9.75 1.07
CA GLN A 51 -1.33 -8.96 2.29
C GLN A 51 -2.49 -8.00 2.46
N TYR A 52 -2.88 -7.31 1.38
CA TYR A 52 -4.01 -6.39 1.39
C TYR A 52 -5.30 -7.10 1.82
N ASP A 53 -5.61 -8.25 1.22
CA ASP A 53 -6.81 -9.01 1.55
C ASP A 53 -6.83 -9.44 3.02
N SER A 54 -5.68 -9.86 3.54
CA SER A 54 -5.57 -10.26 4.95
C SER A 54 -5.80 -9.08 5.89
N ILE A 55 -5.25 -7.91 5.56
CA ILE A 55 -5.46 -6.69 6.35
C ILE A 55 -6.94 -6.28 6.33
N VAL A 56 -7.56 -6.30 5.16
CA VAL A 56 -8.99 -5.96 5.03
C VAL A 56 -9.85 -6.90 5.86
N ASP A 57 -9.57 -8.20 5.77
CA ASP A 57 -10.36 -9.20 6.53
C ASP A 57 -10.30 -8.95 8.04
N GLN A 58 -9.12 -8.59 8.55
CA GLN A 58 -8.94 -8.35 9.97
C GLN A 58 -9.44 -6.98 10.44
N SER A 59 -9.50 -6.00 9.56
CA SER A 59 -9.76 -4.60 9.94
C SER A 59 -11.14 -4.08 9.54
N LYS A 60 -11.88 -4.79 8.70
CA LYS A 60 -13.09 -4.26 8.04
C LYS A 60 -14.17 -3.70 8.97
N ARG A 61 -14.17 -4.09 10.24
CA ARG A 61 -15.13 -3.58 11.24
C ARG A 61 -14.66 -2.31 11.93
N PHE A 62 -13.40 -1.94 11.75
CA PHE A 62 -12.75 -0.91 12.56
C PHE A 62 -12.29 0.28 11.73
N PHE A 63 -11.70 0.03 10.58
CA PHE A 63 -11.26 1.09 9.68
C PHE A 63 -11.24 0.57 8.24
N GLN A 64 -11.19 1.50 7.29
CA GLN A 64 -11.12 1.17 5.86
C GLN A 64 -9.67 1.16 5.39
N THR A 65 -9.33 0.15 4.60
CA THR A 65 -8.01 0.05 3.97
C THR A 65 -8.19 0.06 2.47
N TRP A 66 -7.59 1.05 1.81
CA TRP A 66 -7.68 1.24 0.37
C TRP A 66 -6.42 0.73 -0.30
N PRO A 67 -6.54 0.07 -1.47
CA PRO A 67 -5.36 -0.37 -2.20
C PRO A 67 -4.67 0.81 -2.87
N GLY A 68 -3.35 0.78 -2.88
CA GLY A 68 -2.57 1.83 -3.48
C GLY A 68 -1.16 1.40 -3.80
N VAL A 69 -0.40 2.30 -4.39
CA VAL A 69 1.01 2.10 -4.74
C VAL A 69 1.71 3.44 -4.82
N GLU A 70 2.99 3.46 -4.47
CA GLU A 70 3.85 4.60 -4.72
C GLU A 70 4.76 4.26 -5.89
N LEU A 71 4.53 4.89 -7.05
CA LEU A 71 5.30 4.62 -8.26
C LEU A 71 6.47 5.60 -8.37
N ASP A 72 7.66 5.05 -8.66
CA ASP A 72 8.78 5.88 -9.06
C ASP A 72 8.59 6.27 -10.51
N ILE A 73 8.69 7.56 -10.81
CA ILE A 73 8.58 8.07 -12.18
C ILE A 73 9.82 8.87 -12.54
N TYR A 74 10.17 8.83 -13.82
CA TYR A 74 11.31 9.57 -14.37
C TYR A 74 10.84 10.39 -15.56
N LYS A 75 11.21 11.66 -15.57
CA LYS A 75 10.92 12.53 -16.71
C LYS A 75 12.04 13.56 -16.85
N ASN A 76 12.61 13.62 -18.05
CA ASN A 76 13.69 14.59 -18.36
C ASN A 76 14.85 14.51 -17.36
N GLY A 77 15.25 13.28 -17.00
CA GLY A 77 16.34 13.05 -16.06
C GLY A 77 15.99 13.32 -14.60
N LYS A 78 14.76 13.71 -14.31
CA LYS A 78 14.30 13.96 -12.94
C LYS A 78 13.47 12.80 -12.41
N ARG A 79 13.68 12.50 -11.15
CA ARG A 79 12.95 11.45 -10.44
C ARG A 79 11.84 12.08 -9.61
N GLY A 80 10.66 11.42 -9.63
CA GLY A 80 9.54 11.80 -8.79
C GLY A 80 8.78 10.58 -8.32
N HIS A 81 7.82 10.81 -7.45
CA HIS A 81 6.94 9.75 -6.94
C HIS A 81 5.49 10.10 -7.25
N LEU A 82 4.71 9.08 -7.64
CA LEU A 82 3.28 9.21 -7.87
C LEU A 82 2.56 8.22 -6.96
N ILE A 83 1.68 8.73 -6.11
CA ILE A 83 0.85 7.87 -5.27
C ILE A 83 -0.49 7.67 -5.97
N VAL A 84 -0.83 6.41 -6.22
CA VAL A 84 -2.10 6.03 -6.84
C VAL A 84 -2.90 5.21 -5.83
N ILE A 85 -4.14 5.61 -5.61
CA ILE A 85 -5.05 4.93 -4.67
C ILE A 85 -6.35 4.68 -5.40
N VAL A 86 -6.90 3.48 -5.25
CA VAL A 86 -8.15 3.11 -5.93
C VAL A 86 -9.20 2.65 -4.93
N ASN A 87 -10.45 2.64 -5.38
CA ASN A 87 -11.56 2.14 -4.58
C ASN A 87 -11.33 0.66 -4.24
N PRO A 88 -11.60 0.22 -3.00
CA PRO A 88 -11.43 -1.18 -2.61
C PRO A 88 -12.10 -2.20 -3.53
N LYS A 89 -13.26 -1.86 -4.10
CA LYS A 89 -13.94 -2.78 -5.03
C LYS A 89 -13.17 -3.05 -6.31
N ASN A 90 -12.16 -2.24 -6.62
CA ASN A 90 -11.31 -2.39 -7.80
C ASN A 90 -9.97 -3.06 -7.50
N ALA A 91 -9.80 -3.63 -6.31
CA ALA A 91 -8.51 -4.18 -5.88
C ALA A 91 -7.97 -5.26 -6.81
N ASN A 92 -8.82 -6.14 -7.35
CA ASN A 92 -8.38 -7.19 -8.26
C ASN A 92 -7.85 -6.61 -9.57
N THR A 93 -8.59 -5.70 -10.18
CA THR A 93 -8.17 -5.04 -11.43
C THR A 93 -6.90 -4.23 -11.19
N PHE A 94 -6.82 -3.55 -10.05
CA PHE A 94 -5.65 -2.78 -9.67
C PHE A 94 -4.41 -3.67 -9.57
N SER A 95 -4.54 -4.82 -8.90
CA SER A 95 -3.43 -5.77 -8.76
C SER A 95 -2.90 -6.21 -10.14
N GLU A 96 -3.79 -6.58 -11.05
CA GLU A 96 -3.41 -6.98 -12.40
C GLU A 96 -2.72 -5.84 -13.17
N THR A 97 -3.24 -4.63 -13.02
CA THR A 97 -2.68 -3.44 -13.69
C THR A 97 -1.27 -3.13 -13.20
N ILE A 98 -1.06 -3.17 -11.88
CA ILE A 98 0.27 -2.90 -11.32
C ILE A 98 1.29 -3.94 -11.75
N ILE A 99 0.90 -5.21 -11.80
CA ILE A 99 1.79 -6.27 -12.31
C ILE A 99 2.19 -5.97 -13.76
N LYS A 100 1.26 -5.56 -14.60
CA LYS A 100 1.55 -5.22 -16.00
C LYS A 100 2.50 -4.01 -16.12
N ILE A 101 2.25 -2.96 -15.36
CA ILE A 101 3.05 -1.73 -15.40
C ILE A 101 4.48 -2.01 -14.93
N THR A 102 4.65 -2.83 -13.90
CA THR A 102 5.95 -3.12 -13.31
C THR A 102 6.59 -4.40 -13.88
N ASN A 103 5.93 -5.07 -14.82
CA ASN A 103 6.36 -6.35 -15.37
C ASN A 103 6.58 -7.41 -14.28
N GLY A 104 5.79 -7.36 -13.21
CA GLY A 104 5.94 -8.27 -12.09
C GLY A 104 7.13 -7.99 -11.20
N LYS A 105 7.83 -6.89 -11.39
CA LYS A 105 9.02 -6.54 -10.60
C LYS A 105 8.65 -5.58 -9.47
N SER A 106 9.16 -5.90 -8.28
CA SER A 106 9.23 -4.92 -7.20
C SER A 106 10.48 -4.08 -7.43
N ALA A 107 10.38 -2.79 -7.31
CA ALA A 107 11.51 -1.92 -7.59
C ALA A 107 12.66 -2.11 -6.61
#